data_cb8587074736424741d88f307c543733
#
_entry.id   cb8587074736424741d88f307c543733
#
_cell.length_a   1.000
_cell.length_b   1.000
_cell.length_c   1.000
_cell.angle_alpha   90.00
_cell.angle_beta   90.00
_cell.angle_gamma   90.00
#
_symmetry.space_group_name_H-M   'P 1'
#
loop_
_entity.id
_entity.type
_entity.pdbx_description
1 polymer ?
#
loop_
_entity_poly.entity_id
_entity_poly.type
_entity_poly.pdbx_seq_one_letter_code
_entity_poly.pdbx_strand_id
1 'polypeptide(L)'
;MKLKARIFKILNVRREESKPVFLLMLFSFFVGLTVSFYFTASNAIFLKHFPSTMISISYIISGVVVYFICWILSRIDKKLTIPQQVMAKLLFILVTVLTISTGVWIFDTTWLAFVMFTWVRVLSYVILVTFWGLAGNLFNIRQGKRIFGLIGIGEAVSIIIGYFSIPLFLQFLKAPDLLFLASFSLFLCLITVFIILKKFRNHLQKSRHQEKSETRVVKSGWNYWNLVKKPYFLMISLMALLPIFGYLFVNFLFLAQTKLEFANNPEIIARFFGIFLGFVSIVELIFKLFSGGFLNKYGIKISLLSLPIILIFSSMLAGFFGTVYGTVGLFFAFIALARLFERSVRGAVYEPAFQLLYQPLPSEQRLPFQNQIEGIPKALGTVITGGILLALSSVPFFNLVHFDYFFILVLTAWIWIAIKMYQEYRNQIKSKLSDMKQEAKAVADFVVPFIEKRLSESTPQEFNRLYDLFERVEPVKIESAL
;
A
#
# COMPACT_ATOMS: atom_id res chain seq x y z
N MET A 1 21.70 29.09 -11.43
CA MET A 1 22.22 27.76 -11.76
C MET A 1 22.68 26.96 -10.53
N LYS A 2 23.43 27.52 -9.59
CA LYS A 2 23.97 26.81 -8.39
C LYS A 2 22.89 26.22 -7.46
N LEU A 3 21.76 26.90 -7.25
CA LEU A 3 20.67 26.41 -6.39
C LEU A 3 19.99 25.15 -6.96
N LYS A 4 19.68 25.13 -8.27
CA LYS A 4 19.10 23.95 -8.95
C LYS A 4 20.04 22.73 -8.88
N ALA A 5 21.34 22.92 -9.07
CA ALA A 5 22.31 21.84 -8.95
C ALA A 5 22.42 21.29 -7.52
N ARG A 6 22.28 22.15 -6.51
CA ARG A 6 22.29 21.77 -5.09
C ARG A 6 21.03 20.96 -4.71
N ILE A 7 19.86 21.40 -5.20
CA ILE A 7 18.59 20.66 -5.01
C ILE A 7 18.66 19.27 -5.66
N PHE A 8 19.14 19.15 -6.90
CA PHE A 8 19.30 17.85 -7.57
C PHE A 8 20.27 16.92 -6.85
N LYS A 9 21.34 17.46 -6.24
CA LYS A 9 22.27 16.68 -5.43
C LYS A 9 21.65 16.19 -4.12
N ILE A 10 20.86 17.05 -3.43
CA ILE A 10 20.14 16.67 -2.20
C ILE A 10 19.07 15.63 -2.49
N LEU A 11 18.32 15.79 -3.57
CA LEU A 11 17.27 14.86 -3.96
C LEU A 11 17.81 13.61 -4.68
N ASN A 12 19.10 13.49 -4.89
CA ASN A 12 19.76 12.39 -5.59
C ASN A 12 19.14 12.09 -6.97
N VAL A 13 18.74 13.13 -7.72
CA VAL A 13 18.11 13.04 -9.04
C VAL A 13 19.09 13.49 -10.12
N ARG A 14 19.27 12.70 -11.18
CA ARG A 14 20.09 13.06 -12.32
C ARG A 14 19.35 14.09 -13.19
N ARG A 15 20.09 14.95 -13.90
CA ARG A 15 19.50 16.01 -14.76
C ARG A 15 18.55 15.45 -15.83
N GLU A 16 18.85 14.30 -16.39
CA GLU A 16 18.03 13.61 -17.39
C GLU A 16 16.72 13.09 -16.83
N GLU A 17 16.72 12.68 -15.53
CA GLU A 17 15.57 12.13 -14.81
C GLU A 17 14.67 13.23 -14.24
N SER A 18 15.14 14.48 -14.17
CA SER A 18 14.43 15.56 -13.47
C SER A 18 13.05 15.87 -14.05
N LYS A 19 12.92 15.83 -15.38
CA LYS A 19 11.64 16.11 -16.06
C LYS A 19 10.58 15.03 -15.80
N PRO A 20 10.86 13.71 -15.99
CA PRO A 20 9.88 12.66 -15.70
C PRO A 20 9.57 12.58 -14.19
N VAL A 21 10.55 12.79 -13.31
CA VAL A 21 10.32 12.83 -11.85
C VAL A 21 9.36 13.96 -11.49
N PHE A 22 9.61 15.18 -11.97
CA PHE A 22 8.73 16.33 -11.68
C PHE A 22 7.30 16.12 -12.17
N LEU A 23 7.12 15.60 -13.39
CA LEU A 23 5.79 15.33 -13.94
C LEU A 23 5.06 14.22 -13.18
N LEU A 24 5.77 13.17 -12.72
CA LEU A 24 5.17 12.14 -11.87
C LEU A 24 4.85 12.67 -10.46
N MET A 25 5.69 13.55 -9.90
CA MET A 25 5.36 14.25 -8.65
C MET A 25 4.11 15.13 -8.81
N LEU A 26 3.96 15.81 -9.94
CA LEU A 26 2.76 16.61 -10.22
C LEU A 26 1.53 15.73 -10.42
N PHE A 27 1.68 14.58 -11.08
CA PHE A 27 0.62 13.59 -11.19
C PHE A 27 0.21 13.08 -9.79
N SER A 28 1.17 12.65 -8.95
CA SER A 28 0.87 12.19 -7.59
C SER A 28 0.26 13.29 -6.71
N PHE A 29 0.64 14.54 -6.93
CA PHE A 29 0.05 15.70 -6.25
C PHE A 29 -1.45 15.83 -6.58
N PHE A 30 -1.83 15.78 -7.83
CA PHE A 30 -3.25 15.85 -8.20
C PHE A 30 -4.03 14.60 -7.75
N VAL A 31 -3.41 13.43 -7.71
CA VAL A 31 -3.99 12.22 -7.13
C VAL A 31 -4.33 12.44 -5.65
N GLY A 32 -3.42 12.97 -4.86
CA GLY A 32 -3.66 13.20 -3.44
C GLY A 32 -4.79 14.21 -3.18
N LEU A 33 -4.88 15.28 -3.98
CA LEU A 33 -6.02 16.23 -3.93
C LEU A 33 -7.35 15.53 -4.25
N THR A 34 -7.37 14.72 -5.32
CA THR A 34 -8.56 13.94 -5.71
C THR A 34 -9.02 13.06 -4.58
N VAL A 35 -8.10 12.29 -3.97
CA VAL A 35 -8.42 11.37 -2.89
C VAL A 35 -8.96 12.11 -1.68
N SER A 36 -8.35 13.22 -1.26
CA SER A 36 -8.78 13.97 -0.07
C SER A 36 -10.19 14.56 -0.24
N PHE A 37 -10.47 15.19 -1.37
CA PHE A 37 -11.79 15.77 -1.63
C PHE A 37 -12.87 14.70 -1.81
N TYR A 38 -12.61 13.70 -2.65
CA TYR A 38 -13.58 12.65 -2.93
C TYR A 38 -13.88 11.81 -1.68
N PHE A 39 -12.86 11.42 -0.92
CA PHE A 39 -13.02 10.65 0.32
C PHE A 39 -13.87 11.41 1.33
N THR A 40 -13.57 12.69 1.56
CA THR A 40 -14.30 13.50 2.54
C THR A 40 -15.76 13.69 2.15
N ALA A 41 -16.03 14.12 0.92
CA ALA A 41 -17.39 14.31 0.43
C ALA A 41 -18.20 13.00 0.49
N SER A 42 -17.62 11.91 0.00
CA SER A 42 -18.32 10.63 -0.06
C SER A 42 -18.69 10.08 1.32
N ASN A 43 -17.76 10.18 2.29
CA ASN A 43 -18.06 9.74 3.65
C ASN A 43 -19.08 10.65 4.34
N ALA A 44 -18.94 11.98 4.22
CA ALA A 44 -19.87 12.92 4.86
C ALA A 44 -21.30 12.78 4.34
N ILE A 45 -21.48 12.69 3.02
CA ILE A 45 -22.80 12.52 2.40
C ILE A 45 -23.38 11.14 2.71
N PHE A 46 -22.55 10.07 2.67
CA PHE A 46 -23.03 8.73 3.02
C PHE A 46 -23.54 8.66 4.46
N LEU A 47 -22.82 9.23 5.42
CA LEU A 47 -23.22 9.24 6.83
C LEU A 47 -24.51 10.04 7.07
N LYS A 48 -24.83 11.05 6.26
CA LYS A 48 -26.10 11.76 6.28
C LYS A 48 -27.28 10.83 5.97
N HIS A 49 -27.15 10.01 4.93
CA HIS A 49 -28.28 9.26 4.35
C HIS A 49 -28.45 7.84 4.89
N PHE A 50 -27.37 7.19 5.36
CA PHE A 50 -27.37 5.77 5.71
C PHE A 50 -27.03 5.49 7.16
N PRO A 51 -27.69 4.47 7.78
CA PRO A 51 -27.26 3.96 9.07
C PRO A 51 -25.87 3.30 8.98
N SER A 52 -25.20 3.16 10.12
CA SER A 52 -23.84 2.58 10.19
C SER A 52 -23.75 1.14 9.65
N THR A 53 -24.85 0.37 9.76
CA THR A 53 -24.96 -0.99 9.19
C THR A 53 -24.67 -1.04 7.68
N MET A 54 -25.07 0.01 6.94
CA MET A 54 -24.83 0.10 5.51
C MET A 54 -23.35 0.27 5.13
N ILE A 55 -22.50 0.70 6.07
CA ILE A 55 -21.04 0.73 5.88
C ILE A 55 -20.53 -0.70 5.63
N SER A 56 -20.99 -1.68 6.41
CA SER A 56 -20.60 -3.09 6.27
C SER A 56 -21.01 -3.67 4.92
N ILE A 57 -22.24 -3.37 4.48
CA ILE A 57 -22.76 -3.79 3.16
C ILE A 57 -21.93 -3.17 2.04
N SER A 58 -21.58 -1.88 2.17
CA SER A 58 -20.76 -1.20 1.16
C SER A 58 -19.35 -1.81 1.06
N TYR A 59 -18.80 -2.32 2.16
CA TYR A 59 -17.50 -3.03 2.13
C TYR A 59 -17.58 -4.32 1.34
N ILE A 60 -18.62 -5.13 1.53
CA ILE A 60 -18.85 -6.35 0.76
C ILE A 60 -18.97 -6.00 -0.73
N ILE A 61 -19.89 -5.08 -1.06
CA ILE A 61 -20.15 -4.69 -2.45
C ILE A 61 -18.90 -4.09 -3.09
N SER A 62 -18.16 -3.20 -2.38
CA SER A 62 -16.94 -2.61 -2.93
C SER A 62 -15.86 -3.64 -3.22
N GLY A 63 -15.70 -4.66 -2.38
CA GLY A 63 -14.77 -5.76 -2.61
C GLY A 63 -15.09 -6.53 -3.89
N VAL A 64 -16.37 -6.86 -4.08
CA VAL A 64 -16.88 -7.53 -5.29
C VAL A 64 -16.70 -6.65 -6.53
N VAL A 65 -17.10 -5.38 -6.45
CA VAL A 65 -17.00 -4.43 -7.58
C VAL A 65 -15.54 -4.21 -7.99
N VAL A 66 -14.63 -4.01 -7.04
CA VAL A 66 -13.19 -3.87 -7.32
C VAL A 66 -12.68 -5.13 -8.02
N TYR A 67 -13.05 -6.34 -7.56
CA TYR A 67 -12.63 -7.58 -8.20
C TYR A 67 -13.07 -7.64 -9.66
N PHE A 68 -14.34 -7.35 -9.95
CA PHE A 68 -14.86 -7.35 -11.33
C PHE A 68 -14.18 -6.29 -12.21
N ILE A 69 -13.97 -5.08 -11.68
CA ILE A 69 -13.27 -4.02 -12.42
C ILE A 69 -11.83 -4.44 -12.71
N CYS A 70 -11.12 -5.02 -11.74
CA CYS A 70 -9.77 -5.53 -11.96
C CYS A 70 -9.75 -6.60 -13.06
N TRP A 71 -10.71 -7.52 -13.05
CA TRP A 71 -10.83 -8.56 -14.04
C TRP A 71 -11.10 -8.00 -15.45
N ILE A 72 -12.01 -7.02 -15.58
CA ILE A 72 -12.30 -6.34 -16.84
C ILE A 72 -11.06 -5.61 -17.35
N LEU A 73 -10.45 -4.77 -16.48
CA LEU A 73 -9.27 -3.99 -16.85
C LEU A 73 -8.10 -4.89 -17.27
N SER A 74 -7.88 -6.02 -16.58
CA SER A 74 -6.81 -6.96 -16.96
C SER A 74 -7.03 -7.60 -18.36
N ARG A 75 -8.29 -7.76 -18.79
CA ARG A 75 -8.61 -8.24 -20.14
C ARG A 75 -8.42 -7.18 -21.21
N ILE A 76 -8.81 -5.94 -20.89
CA ILE A 76 -8.65 -4.79 -21.79
C ILE A 76 -7.17 -4.44 -21.96
N ASP A 77 -6.40 -4.48 -20.88
CA ASP A 77 -4.96 -4.19 -20.88
C ASP A 77 -4.16 -5.07 -21.85
N LYS A 78 -4.58 -6.34 -22.03
CA LYS A 78 -3.91 -7.26 -22.98
C LYS A 78 -3.99 -6.78 -24.44
N LYS A 79 -5.01 -6.00 -24.77
CA LYS A 79 -5.27 -5.53 -26.15
C LYS A 79 -4.67 -4.13 -26.40
N LEU A 80 -4.40 -3.33 -25.36
CA LEU A 80 -3.98 -1.95 -25.45
C LEU A 80 -2.47 -1.79 -25.27
N THR A 81 -1.91 -0.70 -25.83
CA THR A 81 -0.55 -0.25 -25.53
C THR A 81 -0.51 0.41 -24.15
N ILE A 82 0.67 0.46 -23.50
CA ILE A 82 0.85 1.10 -22.18
C ILE A 82 0.25 2.51 -22.12
N PRO A 83 0.53 3.43 -23.09
CA PRO A 83 -0.10 4.74 -23.11
C PRO A 83 -1.63 4.69 -23.17
N GLN A 84 -2.18 3.78 -23.97
CA GLN A 84 -3.63 3.62 -24.10
C GLN A 84 -4.26 3.07 -22.82
N GLN A 85 -3.62 2.11 -22.14
CA GLN A 85 -4.07 1.55 -20.86
C GLN A 85 -4.17 2.65 -19.79
N VAL A 86 -3.10 3.45 -19.64
CA VAL A 86 -3.06 4.52 -18.64
C VAL A 86 -4.13 5.57 -18.93
N MET A 87 -4.26 5.99 -20.18
CA MET A 87 -5.26 7.00 -20.59
C MET A 87 -6.68 6.47 -20.40
N ALA A 88 -6.97 5.24 -20.83
CA ALA A 88 -8.30 4.63 -20.70
C ALA A 88 -8.74 4.49 -19.23
N LYS A 89 -7.83 4.08 -18.33
CA LYS A 89 -8.12 3.97 -16.89
C LYS A 89 -8.43 5.33 -16.26
N LEU A 90 -7.64 6.35 -16.56
CA LEU A 90 -7.88 7.70 -16.04
C LEU A 90 -9.15 8.33 -16.60
N LEU A 91 -9.43 8.16 -17.89
CA LEU A 91 -10.69 8.60 -18.51
C LEU A 91 -11.89 7.88 -17.89
N PHE A 92 -11.80 6.57 -17.69
CA PHE A 92 -12.85 5.79 -17.03
C PHE A 92 -13.16 6.35 -15.63
N ILE A 93 -12.14 6.60 -14.81
CA ILE A 93 -12.34 7.16 -13.47
C ILE A 93 -12.86 8.59 -13.53
N LEU A 94 -12.35 9.44 -14.41
CA LEU A 94 -12.83 10.81 -14.56
C LEU A 94 -14.29 10.86 -14.96
N VAL A 95 -14.69 10.09 -15.97
CA VAL A 95 -16.08 10.03 -16.43
C VAL A 95 -17.01 9.51 -15.34
N THR A 96 -16.65 8.43 -14.65
CA THR A 96 -17.48 7.87 -13.58
C THR A 96 -17.60 8.81 -12.39
N VAL A 97 -16.51 9.47 -11.98
CA VAL A 97 -16.55 10.45 -10.88
C VAL A 97 -17.39 11.68 -11.27
N LEU A 98 -17.23 12.20 -12.49
CA LEU A 98 -18.07 13.30 -12.98
C LEU A 98 -19.54 12.91 -13.03
N THR A 99 -19.88 11.73 -13.54
CA THR A 99 -21.27 11.24 -13.57
C THR A 99 -21.85 11.12 -12.17
N ILE A 100 -21.09 10.60 -11.21
CA ILE A 100 -21.52 10.51 -9.81
C ILE A 100 -21.68 11.92 -9.22
N SER A 101 -20.72 12.83 -9.45
CA SER A 101 -20.74 14.20 -8.92
C SER A 101 -21.95 14.98 -9.42
N THR A 102 -22.21 14.94 -10.72
CA THR A 102 -23.37 15.59 -11.34
C THR A 102 -24.68 14.95 -10.88
N GLY A 103 -24.70 13.62 -10.76
CA GLY A 103 -25.87 12.89 -10.26
C GLY A 103 -26.23 13.28 -8.82
N VAL A 104 -25.26 13.34 -7.92
CA VAL A 104 -25.47 13.75 -6.50
C VAL A 104 -25.92 15.20 -6.42
N TRP A 105 -25.40 16.08 -7.29
CA TRP A 105 -25.76 17.48 -7.30
C TRP A 105 -27.18 17.74 -7.79
N ILE A 106 -27.66 16.98 -8.81
CA ILE A 106 -28.99 17.16 -9.42
C ILE A 106 -30.08 16.45 -8.63
N PHE A 107 -29.84 15.21 -8.17
CA PHE A 107 -30.90 14.32 -7.71
C PHE A 107 -30.95 14.14 -6.18
N ASP A 108 -29.95 14.53 -5.39
CA ASP A 108 -29.87 14.32 -3.92
C ASP A 108 -30.46 12.95 -3.45
N THR A 109 -30.21 11.89 -4.21
CA THR A 109 -30.83 10.59 -3.95
C THR A 109 -29.90 9.72 -3.07
N THR A 110 -30.54 9.02 -2.13
CA THR A 110 -29.87 8.09 -1.20
C THR A 110 -29.03 7.05 -1.93
N TRP A 111 -29.52 6.53 -3.05
CA TRP A 111 -28.82 5.55 -3.87
C TRP A 111 -27.47 6.05 -4.41
N LEU A 112 -27.40 7.28 -4.87
CA LEU A 112 -26.15 7.87 -5.38
C LEU A 112 -25.11 8.04 -4.26
N ALA A 113 -25.55 8.37 -3.04
CA ALA A 113 -24.66 8.44 -1.88
C ALA A 113 -24.02 7.06 -1.56
N PHE A 114 -24.78 5.97 -1.73
CA PHE A 114 -24.27 4.61 -1.57
C PHE A 114 -23.25 4.25 -2.67
N VAL A 115 -23.55 4.53 -3.93
CA VAL A 115 -22.66 4.29 -5.06
C VAL A 115 -21.36 5.07 -4.89
N MET A 116 -21.45 6.35 -4.56
CA MET A 116 -20.30 7.22 -4.33
C MET A 116 -19.37 6.69 -3.24
N PHE A 117 -19.91 6.27 -2.11
CA PHE A 117 -19.14 5.71 -1.00
C PHE A 117 -18.44 4.38 -1.39
N THR A 118 -19.15 3.51 -2.10
CA THR A 118 -18.59 2.25 -2.63
C THR A 118 -17.48 2.52 -3.66
N TRP A 119 -17.65 3.57 -4.49
CA TRP A 119 -16.72 3.94 -5.55
C TRP A 119 -15.37 4.48 -5.06
N VAL A 120 -15.27 4.93 -3.80
CA VAL A 120 -13.98 5.35 -3.18
C VAL A 120 -12.90 4.30 -3.36
N ARG A 121 -13.23 3.03 -3.19
CA ARG A 121 -12.27 1.91 -3.31
C ARG A 121 -11.87 1.64 -4.74
N VAL A 122 -12.82 1.73 -5.66
CA VAL A 122 -12.57 1.60 -7.10
C VAL A 122 -11.61 2.69 -7.57
N LEU A 123 -11.92 3.94 -7.22
CA LEU A 123 -11.10 5.11 -7.53
C LEU A 123 -9.67 4.93 -7.00
N SER A 124 -9.52 4.61 -5.71
CA SER A 124 -8.22 4.44 -5.06
C SER A 124 -7.41 3.32 -5.72
N TYR A 125 -8.03 2.18 -6.02
CA TYR A 125 -7.36 1.06 -6.65
C TYR A 125 -6.90 1.36 -8.08
N VAL A 126 -7.81 1.88 -8.92
CA VAL A 126 -7.49 2.14 -10.33
C VAL A 126 -6.41 3.21 -10.47
N ILE A 127 -6.46 4.27 -9.65
CA ILE A 127 -5.43 5.30 -9.63
C ILE A 127 -4.09 4.72 -9.19
N LEU A 128 -4.06 3.93 -8.11
CA LEU A 128 -2.84 3.31 -7.57
C LEU A 128 -2.15 2.45 -8.62
N VAL A 129 -2.91 1.55 -9.26
CA VAL A 129 -2.38 0.66 -10.31
C VAL A 129 -1.88 1.45 -11.53
N THR A 130 -2.62 2.50 -11.91
CA THR A 130 -2.26 3.35 -13.05
C THR A 130 -0.98 4.14 -12.77
N PHE A 131 -0.87 4.72 -11.57
CA PHE A 131 0.27 5.52 -11.15
C PHE A 131 1.56 4.69 -11.08
N TRP A 132 1.54 3.57 -10.33
CA TRP A 132 2.72 2.73 -10.18
C TRP A 132 3.05 1.96 -11.47
N GLY A 133 2.05 1.60 -12.26
CA GLY A 133 2.25 1.03 -13.59
C GLY A 133 2.98 1.99 -14.53
N LEU A 134 2.60 3.27 -14.55
CA LEU A 134 3.29 4.28 -15.35
C LEU A 134 4.70 4.56 -14.82
N ALA A 135 4.88 4.70 -13.51
CA ALA A 135 6.17 4.95 -12.88
C ALA A 135 7.15 3.79 -13.14
N GLY A 136 6.69 2.54 -13.04
CA GLY A 136 7.50 1.34 -13.31
C GLY A 136 7.93 1.20 -14.76
N ASN A 137 7.15 1.74 -15.71
CA ASN A 137 7.52 1.73 -17.13
C ASN A 137 8.45 2.89 -17.53
N LEU A 138 8.54 3.95 -16.72
CA LEU A 138 9.42 5.09 -16.98
C LEU A 138 10.81 4.94 -16.38
N PHE A 139 10.95 4.14 -15.33
CA PHE A 139 12.20 3.97 -14.59
C PHE A 139 12.57 2.51 -14.45
N ASN A 140 13.87 2.20 -14.56
CA ASN A 140 14.37 0.88 -14.27
C ASN A 140 14.46 0.63 -12.74
N ILE A 141 14.66 -0.63 -12.33
CA ILE A 141 14.67 -1.04 -10.93
C ILE A 141 15.69 -0.26 -10.07
N ARG A 142 16.88 0.05 -10.64
CA ARG A 142 17.92 0.82 -9.91
C ARG A 142 17.51 2.28 -9.70
N GLN A 143 16.88 2.89 -10.71
CA GLN A 143 16.35 4.24 -10.62
C GLN A 143 15.14 4.30 -9.68
N GLY A 144 14.23 3.31 -9.76
CA GLY A 144 13.03 3.21 -8.94
C GLY A 144 13.34 3.21 -7.44
N LYS A 145 14.34 2.44 -6.99
CA LYS A 145 14.77 2.41 -5.58
C LYS A 145 15.14 3.78 -5.02
N ARG A 146 15.59 4.69 -5.86
CA ARG A 146 16.02 6.04 -5.49
C ARG A 146 14.90 7.07 -5.64
N ILE A 147 14.09 6.93 -6.69
CA ILE A 147 13.17 7.97 -7.16
C ILE A 147 11.74 7.77 -6.65
N PHE A 148 11.28 6.52 -6.42
CA PHE A 148 9.89 6.24 -6.04
C PHE A 148 9.48 6.87 -4.71
N GLY A 149 10.40 6.91 -3.72
CA GLY A 149 10.14 7.64 -2.48
C GLY A 149 9.91 9.14 -2.69
N LEU A 150 10.70 9.75 -3.59
CA LEU A 150 10.57 11.18 -3.93
C LEU A 150 9.25 11.48 -4.66
N ILE A 151 8.86 10.61 -5.60
CA ILE A 151 7.59 10.76 -6.33
C ILE A 151 6.39 10.68 -5.36
N GLY A 152 6.45 9.80 -4.36
CA GLY A 152 5.41 9.68 -3.33
C GLY A 152 5.26 10.90 -2.41
N ILE A 153 6.27 11.77 -2.31
CA ILE A 153 6.18 13.02 -1.55
C ILE A 153 5.10 13.96 -2.15
N GLY A 154 4.95 13.97 -3.48
CA GLY A 154 3.91 14.76 -4.14
C GLY A 154 2.51 14.43 -3.61
N GLU A 155 2.18 13.15 -3.49
CA GLU A 155 0.91 12.68 -2.93
C GLU A 155 0.77 13.05 -1.44
N ALA A 156 1.80 12.80 -0.63
CA ALA A 156 1.75 13.09 0.80
C ALA A 156 1.50 14.57 1.09
N VAL A 157 2.21 15.46 0.38
CA VAL A 157 2.04 16.90 0.52
C VAL A 157 0.65 17.34 0.07
N SER A 158 0.16 16.82 -1.06
CA SER A 158 -1.14 17.20 -1.59
C SER A 158 -2.30 16.71 -0.74
N ILE A 159 -2.19 15.53 -0.12
CA ILE A 159 -3.18 15.01 0.82
C ILE A 159 -3.31 15.95 2.02
N ILE A 160 -2.18 16.42 2.58
CA ILE A 160 -2.19 17.39 3.69
C ILE A 160 -2.86 18.70 3.26
N ILE A 161 -2.43 19.27 2.13
CA ILE A 161 -3.02 20.50 1.58
C ILE A 161 -4.51 20.30 1.29
N GLY A 162 -4.88 19.21 0.65
CA GLY A 162 -6.26 18.88 0.29
C GLY A 162 -7.16 18.81 1.53
N TYR A 163 -6.77 18.07 2.55
CA TYR A 163 -7.57 17.97 3.77
C TYR A 163 -7.70 19.31 4.51
N PHE A 164 -6.62 20.05 4.73
CA PHE A 164 -6.70 21.35 5.42
C PHE A 164 -7.38 22.43 4.60
N SER A 165 -7.48 22.32 3.28
CA SER A 165 -8.23 23.24 2.44
C SER A 165 -9.75 23.04 2.53
N ILE A 166 -10.23 21.84 2.91
CA ILE A 166 -11.65 21.52 2.99
C ILE A 166 -12.42 22.50 3.91
N PRO A 167 -12.00 22.77 5.15
CA PRO A 167 -12.71 23.73 6.01
C PRO A 167 -12.80 25.13 5.40
N LEU A 168 -11.81 25.53 4.59
CA LEU A 168 -11.81 26.83 3.88
C LEU A 168 -12.82 26.80 2.73
N PHE A 169 -12.83 25.76 1.92
CA PHE A 169 -13.80 25.62 0.83
C PHE A 169 -15.24 25.55 1.35
N LEU A 170 -15.48 24.87 2.47
CA LEU A 170 -16.80 24.76 3.07
C LEU A 170 -17.34 26.06 3.71
N GLN A 171 -16.60 27.17 3.64
CA GLN A 171 -17.15 28.50 3.93
C GLN A 171 -18.00 29.04 2.78
N PHE A 172 -17.72 28.61 1.54
CA PHE A 172 -18.33 29.10 0.31
C PHE A 172 -19.07 27.99 -0.47
N LEU A 173 -18.72 26.72 -0.21
CA LEU A 173 -19.19 25.54 -0.92
C LEU A 173 -19.92 24.60 0.06
N LYS A 174 -20.76 23.71 -0.48
CA LYS A 174 -21.39 22.61 0.26
C LYS A 174 -20.56 21.33 0.13
N ALA A 175 -20.81 20.33 0.99
CA ALA A 175 -20.12 19.06 0.95
C ALA A 175 -20.16 18.35 -0.43
N PRO A 176 -21.28 18.34 -1.20
CA PRO A 176 -21.30 17.79 -2.56
C PRO A 176 -20.38 18.49 -3.55
N ASP A 177 -20.12 19.80 -3.39
CA ASP A 177 -19.29 20.57 -4.31
C ASP A 177 -17.82 20.14 -4.28
N LEU A 178 -17.36 19.52 -3.17
CA LEU A 178 -16.03 18.92 -3.06
C LEU A 178 -15.82 17.80 -4.10
N LEU A 179 -16.88 17.15 -4.59
CA LEU A 179 -16.78 16.15 -5.66
C LEU A 179 -16.36 16.78 -6.99
N PHE A 180 -16.78 18.03 -7.26
CA PHE A 180 -16.34 18.76 -8.45
C PHE A 180 -14.87 19.17 -8.33
N LEU A 181 -14.38 19.53 -7.11
CA LEU A 181 -12.96 19.77 -6.87
C LEU A 181 -12.14 18.49 -7.09
N ALA A 182 -12.65 17.34 -6.66
CA ALA A 182 -12.03 16.04 -6.93
C ALA A 182 -11.99 15.75 -8.44
N SER A 183 -13.09 16.00 -9.16
CA SER A 183 -13.18 15.81 -10.61
C SER A 183 -12.22 16.74 -11.37
N PHE A 184 -12.10 17.99 -10.94
CA PHE A 184 -11.16 18.96 -11.50
C PHE A 184 -9.71 18.51 -11.26
N SER A 185 -9.38 18.02 -10.07
CA SER A 185 -8.06 17.47 -9.77
C SER A 185 -7.75 16.24 -10.65
N LEU A 186 -8.73 15.36 -10.90
CA LEU A 186 -8.59 14.24 -11.84
C LEU A 186 -8.38 14.70 -13.29
N PHE A 187 -9.04 15.76 -13.70
CA PHE A 187 -8.82 16.35 -15.00
C PHE A 187 -7.39 16.88 -15.16
N LEU A 188 -6.84 17.51 -14.11
CA LEU A 188 -5.43 17.94 -14.09
C LEU A 188 -4.47 16.73 -14.07
N CYS A 189 -4.83 15.63 -13.40
CA CYS A 189 -4.12 14.35 -13.52
C CYS A 189 -4.04 13.90 -14.97
N LEU A 190 -5.16 13.91 -15.68
CA LEU A 190 -5.25 13.45 -17.07
C LEU A 190 -4.39 14.32 -17.99
N ILE A 191 -4.42 15.66 -17.83
CA ILE A 191 -3.54 16.57 -18.57
C ILE A 191 -2.08 16.24 -18.30
N THR A 192 -1.70 16.08 -17.04
CA THR A 192 -0.31 15.78 -16.65
C THR A 192 0.16 14.47 -17.27
N VAL A 193 -0.68 13.43 -17.22
CA VAL A 193 -0.37 12.13 -17.84
C VAL A 193 -0.31 12.25 -19.35
N PHE A 194 -1.18 12.99 -20.00
CA PHE A 194 -1.11 13.25 -21.44
C PHE A 194 0.23 13.88 -21.86
N ILE A 195 0.72 14.86 -21.08
CA ILE A 195 2.04 15.47 -21.28
C ILE A 195 3.15 14.42 -21.12
N ILE A 196 3.09 13.56 -20.10
CA ILE A 196 4.06 12.47 -19.88
C ILE A 196 4.08 11.52 -21.08
N LEU A 197 2.92 11.04 -21.50
CA LEU A 197 2.79 10.07 -22.59
C LEU A 197 3.25 10.63 -23.93
N LYS A 198 2.97 11.92 -24.22
CA LYS A 198 3.44 12.60 -25.43
C LYS A 198 4.97 12.75 -25.42
N LYS A 199 5.56 13.15 -24.28
CA LYS A 199 6.98 13.47 -24.16
C LYS A 199 7.88 12.24 -24.09
N PHE A 200 7.41 11.15 -23.49
CA PHE A 200 8.19 9.93 -23.24
C PHE A 200 7.69 8.71 -24.05
N ARG A 201 6.97 8.96 -25.15
CA ARG A 201 6.38 7.91 -26.01
C ARG A 201 7.39 6.85 -26.45
N ASN A 202 8.57 7.26 -26.90
CA ASN A 202 9.61 6.35 -27.39
C ASN A 202 10.17 5.45 -26.26
N HIS A 203 10.27 5.97 -25.06
CA HIS A 203 10.72 5.20 -23.88
C HIS A 203 9.72 4.10 -23.52
N LEU A 204 8.42 4.44 -23.49
CA LEU A 204 7.34 3.52 -23.14
C LEU A 204 7.11 2.42 -24.19
N GLN A 205 7.42 2.67 -25.46
CA GLN A 205 7.35 1.66 -26.52
C GLN A 205 8.49 0.63 -26.41
N LYS A 206 9.68 1.05 -26.02
CA LYS A 206 10.87 0.20 -25.88
C LYS A 206 10.75 -0.78 -24.70
N SER A 207 10.14 -0.34 -23.58
CA SER A 207 9.88 -1.14 -22.39
C SER A 207 9.00 -2.35 -22.69
N ARG A 208 8.01 -2.23 -23.58
CA ARG A 208 7.10 -3.34 -23.95
C ARG A 208 7.81 -4.51 -24.64
N HIS A 209 8.86 -4.26 -25.41
CA HIS A 209 9.60 -5.34 -26.08
C HIS A 209 10.40 -6.17 -25.08
N GLN A 210 10.93 -5.56 -24.02
CA GLN A 210 11.62 -6.27 -22.93
C GLN A 210 10.65 -7.07 -22.07
N GLU A 211 9.52 -6.49 -21.69
CA GLU A 211 8.51 -7.14 -20.85
C GLU A 211 7.87 -8.37 -21.56
N LYS A 212 7.64 -8.32 -22.87
CA LYS A 212 7.15 -9.49 -23.64
C LYS A 212 8.16 -10.64 -23.70
N SER A 213 9.46 -10.35 -23.63
CA SER A 213 10.50 -11.37 -23.60
C SER A 213 10.59 -12.04 -22.23
N GLU A 214 10.45 -11.27 -21.15
CA GLU A 214 10.49 -11.78 -19.78
C GLU A 214 9.20 -12.51 -19.38
N THR A 215 8.03 -12.05 -19.83
CA THR A 215 6.74 -12.67 -19.49
C THR A 215 6.53 -14.02 -20.20
N ARG A 216 7.25 -14.32 -21.29
CA ARG A 216 7.24 -15.65 -21.92
C ARG A 216 7.88 -16.73 -21.06
N VAL A 217 8.80 -16.37 -20.17
CA VAL A 217 9.52 -17.31 -19.29
C VAL A 217 8.69 -17.67 -18.03
N VAL A 218 7.73 -16.84 -17.63
CA VAL A 218 6.94 -17.04 -16.40
C VAL A 218 5.51 -17.52 -16.70
N LYS A 219 5.33 -18.47 -17.64
CA LYS A 219 4.15 -19.33 -17.68
C LYS A 219 4.35 -20.54 -16.74
N SER A 220 4.65 -20.30 -15.49
CA SER A 220 4.54 -21.29 -14.45
C SER A 220 3.11 -21.28 -13.92
N GLY A 221 2.46 -22.42 -13.97
CA GLY A 221 1.10 -22.66 -13.46
C GLY A 221 1.02 -22.61 -11.93
N TRP A 222 1.40 -21.48 -11.37
CA TRP A 222 1.37 -21.21 -9.94
C TRP A 222 -0.08 -20.97 -9.50
N ASN A 223 -0.66 -22.00 -8.90
CA ASN A 223 -1.99 -21.91 -8.33
C ASN A 223 -1.86 -21.43 -6.88
N TYR A 224 -2.42 -20.26 -6.55
CA TYR A 224 -2.46 -19.68 -5.20
C TYR A 224 -2.92 -20.73 -4.16
N TRP A 225 -3.97 -21.48 -4.43
CA TRP A 225 -4.52 -22.46 -3.52
C TRP A 225 -3.56 -23.62 -3.19
N ASN A 226 -2.67 -23.98 -4.11
CA ASN A 226 -1.63 -24.98 -3.84
C ASN A 226 -0.48 -24.40 -3.01
N LEU A 227 -0.18 -23.10 -3.17
CA LEU A 227 0.85 -22.42 -2.39
C LEU A 227 0.42 -22.25 -0.93
N VAL A 228 -0.81 -21.83 -0.68
CA VAL A 228 -1.34 -21.60 0.68
C VAL A 228 -1.35 -22.88 1.53
N LYS A 229 -1.25 -24.07 0.94
CA LYS A 229 -1.06 -25.33 1.71
C LYS A 229 0.28 -25.38 2.47
N LYS A 230 1.28 -24.61 2.04
CA LYS A 230 2.57 -24.53 2.76
C LYS A 230 2.49 -23.51 3.90
N PRO A 231 2.97 -23.84 5.12
CA PRO A 231 2.79 -22.99 6.32
C PRO A 231 3.28 -21.54 6.13
N TYR A 232 4.44 -21.35 5.52
CA TYR A 232 5.01 -20.02 5.26
C TYR A 232 4.10 -19.15 4.40
N PHE A 233 3.56 -19.71 3.33
CA PHE A 233 2.69 -18.99 2.40
C PHE A 233 1.31 -18.68 2.99
N LEU A 234 0.78 -19.60 3.82
CA LEU A 234 -0.43 -19.36 4.59
C LEU A 234 -0.24 -18.20 5.56
N MET A 235 0.87 -18.20 6.31
CA MET A 235 1.16 -17.13 7.27
C MET A 235 1.32 -15.76 6.61
N ILE A 236 2.02 -15.68 5.46
CA ILE A 236 2.09 -14.42 4.70
C ILE A 236 0.70 -13.98 4.23
N SER A 237 -0.14 -14.90 3.75
CA SER A 237 -1.51 -14.58 3.32
C SER A 237 -2.36 -14.03 4.46
N LEU A 238 -2.27 -14.62 5.64
CA LEU A 238 -2.93 -14.12 6.85
C LEU A 238 -2.40 -12.74 7.25
N MET A 239 -1.07 -12.54 7.21
CA MET A 239 -0.44 -11.25 7.50
C MET A 239 -0.76 -10.16 6.45
N ALA A 240 -1.21 -10.52 5.24
CA ALA A 240 -1.74 -9.58 4.25
C ALA A 240 -3.23 -9.25 4.50
N LEU A 241 -4.00 -10.21 5.01
CA LEU A 241 -5.43 -10.07 5.30
C LEU A 241 -5.69 -9.23 6.56
N LEU A 242 -4.96 -9.51 7.65
CA LEU A 242 -5.20 -8.92 8.96
C LEU A 242 -5.12 -7.39 9.00
N PRO A 243 -4.18 -6.70 8.32
CA PRO A 243 -4.17 -5.24 8.27
C PRO A 243 -5.39 -4.65 7.56
N ILE A 244 -5.94 -5.35 6.57
CA ILE A 244 -7.17 -4.93 5.90
C ILE A 244 -8.35 -5.06 6.85
N PHE A 245 -8.41 -6.16 7.60
CA PHE A 245 -9.39 -6.33 8.66
C PHE A 245 -9.29 -5.19 9.69
N GLY A 246 -8.10 -4.93 10.22
CA GLY A 246 -7.86 -3.85 11.19
C GLY A 246 -8.26 -2.48 10.65
N TYR A 247 -7.85 -2.16 9.41
CA TYR A 247 -8.23 -0.92 8.74
C TYR A 247 -9.74 -0.75 8.62
N LEU A 248 -10.44 -1.75 8.12
CA LEU A 248 -11.88 -1.68 7.88
C LEU A 248 -12.67 -1.62 9.18
N PHE A 249 -12.21 -2.36 10.19
CA PHE A 249 -12.85 -2.39 11.50
C PHE A 249 -12.72 -1.05 12.22
N VAL A 250 -11.52 -0.51 12.30
CA VAL A 250 -11.26 0.83 12.87
C VAL A 250 -12.00 1.91 12.08
N ASN A 251 -12.01 1.81 10.73
CA ASN A 251 -12.75 2.75 9.89
C ASN A 251 -14.26 2.68 10.11
N PHE A 252 -14.81 1.48 10.30
CA PHE A 252 -16.23 1.29 10.63
C PHE A 252 -16.59 1.98 11.96
N LEU A 253 -15.84 1.67 13.04
CA LEU A 253 -16.07 2.28 14.35
C LEU A 253 -15.93 3.81 14.29
N PHE A 254 -14.90 4.30 13.60
CA PHE A 254 -14.67 5.73 13.43
C PHE A 254 -15.81 6.42 12.69
N LEU A 255 -16.29 5.86 11.57
CA LEU A 255 -17.41 6.43 10.80
C LEU A 255 -18.73 6.35 11.56
N ALA A 256 -19.02 5.21 12.19
CA ALA A 256 -20.23 5.02 12.99
C ALA A 256 -20.28 6.00 14.15
N GLN A 257 -19.18 6.19 14.84
CA GLN A 257 -19.08 7.12 15.96
C GLN A 257 -19.11 8.59 15.49
N THR A 258 -18.45 8.93 14.39
CA THR A 258 -18.52 10.27 13.78
C THR A 258 -19.97 10.66 13.45
N LYS A 259 -20.75 9.70 12.96
CA LYS A 259 -22.19 9.93 12.69
C LYS A 259 -22.96 10.30 13.95
N LEU A 260 -22.70 9.62 15.07
CA LEU A 260 -23.38 9.89 16.34
C LEU A 260 -22.95 11.25 16.93
N GLU A 261 -21.67 11.58 16.85
CA GLU A 261 -21.11 12.81 17.43
C GLU A 261 -21.57 14.07 16.71
N PHE A 262 -21.69 14.04 15.38
CA PHE A 262 -21.97 15.22 14.55
C PHE A 262 -23.40 15.28 13.98
N ALA A 263 -24.35 14.56 14.59
CA ALA A 263 -25.79 14.64 14.33
C ALA A 263 -26.19 14.62 12.83
N ASN A 264 -25.50 13.81 12.00
CA ASN A 264 -25.74 13.64 10.56
C ASN A 264 -25.55 14.91 9.70
N ASN A 265 -24.90 15.97 10.19
CA ASN A 265 -24.64 17.18 9.41
C ASN A 265 -23.41 16.96 8.48
N PRO A 266 -23.57 16.89 7.16
CA PRO A 266 -22.49 16.56 6.24
C PRO A 266 -21.39 17.64 6.19
N GLU A 267 -21.73 18.91 6.37
CA GLU A 267 -20.76 20.01 6.38
C GLU A 267 -19.87 19.95 7.62
N ILE A 268 -20.44 19.67 8.81
CA ILE A 268 -19.71 19.52 10.04
C ILE A 268 -18.79 18.29 9.98
N ILE A 269 -19.32 17.16 9.49
CA ILE A 269 -18.55 15.92 9.29
C ILE A 269 -17.39 16.16 8.30
N ALA A 270 -17.65 16.86 7.19
CA ALA A 270 -16.61 17.14 6.21
C ALA A 270 -15.53 18.10 6.76
N ARG A 271 -15.89 19.11 7.56
CA ARG A 271 -14.91 19.96 8.27
C ARG A 271 -14.07 19.17 9.25
N PHE A 272 -14.71 18.32 10.05
CA PHE A 272 -14.00 17.44 10.98
C PHE A 272 -13.03 16.53 10.25
N PHE A 273 -13.44 15.86 9.17
CA PHE A 273 -12.55 15.04 8.37
C PHE A 273 -11.40 15.82 7.77
N GLY A 274 -11.65 17.03 7.27
CA GLY A 274 -10.60 17.89 6.75
C GLY A 274 -9.51 18.17 7.78
N ILE A 275 -9.88 18.59 8.98
CA ILE A 275 -8.93 18.87 10.06
C ILE A 275 -8.27 17.58 10.55
N PHE A 276 -9.07 16.60 10.96
CA PHE A 276 -8.59 15.37 11.57
C PHE A 276 -7.67 14.56 10.64
N LEU A 277 -8.13 14.29 9.40
CA LEU A 277 -7.33 13.53 8.43
C LEU A 277 -6.12 14.31 7.91
N GLY A 278 -6.18 15.65 7.92
CA GLY A 278 -5.03 16.51 7.71
C GLY A 278 -3.95 16.27 8.78
N PHE A 279 -4.32 16.28 10.05
CA PHE A 279 -3.41 15.94 11.16
C PHE A 279 -2.89 14.51 11.07
N VAL A 280 -3.75 13.53 10.78
CA VAL A 280 -3.35 12.14 10.57
C VAL A 280 -2.29 12.03 9.47
N SER A 281 -2.45 12.79 8.38
CA SER A 281 -1.50 12.76 7.25
C SER A 281 -0.15 13.40 7.60
N ILE A 282 -0.12 14.43 8.45
CA ILE A 282 1.12 14.99 8.99
C ILE A 282 1.84 13.94 9.85
N VAL A 283 1.11 13.32 10.79
CA VAL A 283 1.67 12.27 11.67
C VAL A 283 2.18 11.09 10.84
N GLU A 284 1.43 10.64 9.84
CA GLU A 284 1.86 9.59 8.90
C GLU A 284 3.17 9.96 8.20
N LEU A 285 3.30 11.20 7.72
CA LEU A 285 4.53 11.68 7.08
C LEU A 285 5.71 11.68 8.06
N ILE A 286 5.51 12.15 9.29
CA ILE A 286 6.54 12.13 10.34
C ILE A 286 6.98 10.69 10.63
N PHE A 287 6.04 9.76 10.83
CA PHE A 287 6.38 8.34 11.05
C PHE A 287 7.14 7.73 9.87
N LYS A 288 6.79 8.07 8.63
CA LYS A 288 7.51 7.62 7.42
C LYS A 288 8.96 8.07 7.39
N LEU A 289 9.26 9.29 7.86
CA LEU A 289 10.63 9.80 7.92
C LEU A 289 11.50 8.99 8.90
N PHE A 290 10.93 8.49 9.98
CA PHE A 290 11.66 7.71 11.01
C PHE A 290 11.59 6.18 10.80
N SER A 291 10.78 5.71 9.87
CA SER A 291 10.48 4.28 9.69
C SER A 291 11.71 3.42 9.38
N GLY A 292 12.63 3.91 8.54
CA GLY A 292 13.86 3.21 8.21
C GLY A 292 14.77 3.00 9.42
N GLY A 293 14.94 4.03 10.26
CA GLY A 293 15.69 3.94 11.51
C GLY A 293 15.03 2.98 12.51
N PHE A 294 13.71 3.02 12.62
CA PHE A 294 12.95 2.12 13.48
C PHE A 294 13.12 0.65 13.07
N LEU A 295 12.95 0.36 11.77
CA LEU A 295 13.09 -1.00 11.25
C LEU A 295 14.52 -1.55 11.41
N ASN A 296 15.54 -0.71 11.19
CA ASN A 296 16.95 -1.10 11.40
C ASN A 296 17.25 -1.37 12.88
N LYS A 297 16.71 -0.56 13.80
CA LYS A 297 17.00 -0.69 15.23
C LYS A 297 16.25 -1.83 15.90
N TYR A 298 14.96 -2.00 15.59
CA TYR A 298 14.07 -2.94 16.29
C TYR A 298 13.78 -4.23 15.50
N GLY A 299 14.12 -4.24 14.21
CA GLY A 299 13.96 -5.40 13.34
C GLY A 299 12.52 -5.69 12.93
N ILE A 300 12.35 -6.73 12.10
CA ILE A 300 11.08 -7.10 11.46
C ILE A 300 10.02 -7.52 12.51
N LYS A 301 10.40 -8.28 13.54
CA LYS A 301 9.46 -8.79 14.57
C LYS A 301 8.70 -7.67 15.25
N ILE A 302 9.42 -6.69 15.80
CA ILE A 302 8.80 -5.57 16.52
C ILE A 302 8.01 -4.69 15.57
N SER A 303 8.48 -4.50 14.34
CA SER A 303 7.78 -3.72 13.32
C SER A 303 6.43 -4.35 12.92
N LEU A 304 6.35 -5.69 12.82
CA LEU A 304 5.08 -6.38 12.54
C LEU A 304 4.12 -6.40 13.73
N LEU A 305 4.66 -6.42 14.95
CA LEU A 305 3.87 -6.41 16.18
C LEU A 305 3.41 -5.01 16.59
N SER A 306 4.07 -3.95 16.13
CA SER A 306 3.79 -2.57 16.56
C SER A 306 2.35 -2.15 16.28
N LEU A 307 1.82 -2.49 15.10
CA LEU A 307 0.46 -2.10 14.71
C LEU A 307 -0.61 -2.78 15.61
N PRO A 308 -0.70 -4.11 15.73
CA PRO A 308 -1.73 -4.74 16.57
C PRO A 308 -1.58 -4.37 18.05
N ILE A 309 -0.36 -4.18 18.58
CA ILE A 309 -0.15 -3.80 19.99
C ILE A 309 -0.70 -2.38 20.25
N ILE A 310 -0.40 -1.41 19.39
CA ILE A 310 -0.90 -0.04 19.53
C ILE A 310 -2.43 0.00 19.38
N LEU A 311 -2.98 -0.80 18.47
CA LEU A 311 -4.43 -0.89 18.30
C LEU A 311 -5.11 -1.55 19.52
N ILE A 312 -4.54 -2.60 20.12
CA ILE A 312 -5.08 -3.17 21.37
C ILE A 312 -5.10 -2.12 22.46
N PHE A 313 -4.00 -1.40 22.64
CA PHE A 313 -3.93 -0.39 23.70
C PHE A 313 -4.98 0.71 23.52
N SER A 314 -5.13 1.24 22.30
CA SER A 314 -6.16 2.26 22.01
C SER A 314 -7.59 1.72 22.13
N SER A 315 -7.85 0.47 21.70
CA SER A 315 -9.15 -0.18 21.84
C SER A 315 -9.47 -0.53 23.30
N MET A 316 -8.49 -0.96 24.10
CA MET A 316 -8.72 -1.18 25.55
C MET A 316 -9.14 0.10 26.25
N LEU A 317 -8.52 1.22 25.93
CA LEU A 317 -8.93 2.52 26.48
C LEU A 317 -10.32 2.92 25.95
N ALA A 318 -10.58 2.77 24.66
CA ALA A 318 -11.89 3.04 24.09
C ALA A 318 -12.98 2.18 24.76
N GLY A 319 -12.80 0.87 24.84
CA GLY A 319 -13.73 -0.04 25.48
C GLY A 319 -13.98 0.29 26.95
N PHE A 320 -12.93 0.60 27.72
CA PHE A 320 -13.05 1.00 29.12
C PHE A 320 -13.88 2.29 29.27
N PHE A 321 -13.52 3.35 28.57
CA PHE A 321 -14.26 4.62 28.66
C PHE A 321 -15.67 4.50 28.07
N GLY A 322 -15.84 3.70 27.02
CA GLY A 322 -17.15 3.43 26.42
C GLY A 322 -18.11 2.71 27.35
N THR A 323 -17.63 1.79 28.19
CA THR A 323 -18.47 1.11 29.21
C THR A 323 -18.79 1.99 30.40
N VAL A 324 -17.87 2.82 30.86
CA VAL A 324 -18.02 3.65 32.06
C VAL A 324 -18.78 4.94 31.79
N TYR A 325 -18.47 5.62 30.69
CA TYR A 325 -18.98 6.96 30.37
C TYR A 325 -19.90 7.00 29.13
N GLY A 326 -20.12 5.86 28.48
CA GLY A 326 -20.92 5.78 27.25
C GLY A 326 -20.12 6.01 25.97
N THR A 327 -20.81 5.95 24.84
CA THR A 327 -20.18 5.97 23.51
C THR A 327 -19.83 7.36 22.97
N VAL A 328 -20.16 8.44 23.69
CA VAL A 328 -19.91 9.82 23.28
C VAL A 328 -18.65 10.37 23.98
N GLY A 329 -17.95 11.31 23.37
CA GLY A 329 -16.80 12.00 23.96
C GLY A 329 -15.52 11.13 24.02
N LEU A 330 -15.16 10.59 25.18
CA LEU A 330 -13.89 9.87 25.36
C LEU A 330 -13.78 8.59 24.51
N PHE A 331 -14.85 7.84 24.37
CA PHE A 331 -14.88 6.68 23.47
C PHE A 331 -14.52 7.10 22.04
N PHE A 332 -15.17 8.15 21.53
CA PHE A 332 -14.86 8.70 20.21
C PHE A 332 -13.41 9.15 20.08
N ALA A 333 -12.88 9.83 21.10
CA ALA A 333 -11.49 10.29 21.10
C ALA A 333 -10.49 9.13 20.96
N PHE A 334 -10.69 8.01 21.68
CA PHE A 334 -9.82 6.85 21.57
C PHE A 334 -10.01 6.06 20.26
N ILE A 335 -11.22 6.02 19.71
CA ILE A 335 -11.46 5.45 18.36
C ILE A 335 -10.78 6.35 17.28
N ALA A 336 -10.84 7.66 17.41
CA ALA A 336 -10.11 8.58 16.52
C ALA A 336 -8.58 8.39 16.66
N LEU A 337 -8.09 8.18 17.87
CA LEU A 337 -6.69 7.87 18.13
C LEU A 337 -6.28 6.51 17.51
N ALA A 338 -7.13 5.49 17.64
CA ALA A 338 -6.93 4.20 16.95
C ALA A 338 -6.85 4.39 15.43
N ARG A 339 -7.71 5.25 14.87
CA ARG A 339 -7.71 5.59 13.45
C ARG A 339 -6.43 6.29 13.01
N LEU A 340 -5.92 7.22 13.81
CA LEU A 340 -4.64 7.91 13.58
C LEU A 340 -3.48 6.92 13.56
N PHE A 341 -3.38 6.07 14.57
CA PHE A 341 -2.29 5.10 14.65
C PHE A 341 -2.41 3.99 13.59
N GLU A 342 -3.64 3.51 13.32
CA GLU A 342 -3.86 2.54 12.25
C GLU A 342 -3.25 3.02 10.94
N ARG A 343 -3.56 4.24 10.52
CA ARG A 343 -3.07 4.78 9.25
C ARG A 343 -1.56 5.05 9.29
N SER A 344 -1.08 5.72 10.35
CA SER A 344 0.31 6.17 10.44
C SER A 344 1.28 5.00 10.64
N VAL A 345 0.99 4.08 11.57
CA VAL A 345 1.87 2.94 11.88
C VAL A 345 1.80 1.88 10.78
N ARG A 346 0.60 1.62 10.23
CA ARG A 346 0.46 0.69 9.11
C ARG A 346 1.31 1.12 7.93
N GLY A 347 1.14 2.35 7.44
CA GLY A 347 1.84 2.83 6.24
C GLY A 347 3.34 3.06 6.44
N ALA A 348 3.77 3.47 7.64
CA ALA A 348 5.16 3.81 7.91
C ALA A 348 6.00 2.63 8.42
N VAL A 349 5.45 1.74 9.22
CA VAL A 349 6.21 0.70 9.92
C VAL A 349 5.83 -0.71 9.49
N TYR A 350 4.52 -1.01 9.49
CA TYR A 350 4.05 -2.36 9.20
C TYR A 350 4.25 -2.77 7.74
N GLU A 351 3.81 -1.96 6.79
CA GLU A 351 3.89 -2.29 5.36
C GLU A 351 5.34 -2.48 4.88
N PRO A 352 6.32 -1.61 5.21
CA PRO A 352 7.71 -1.87 4.87
C PRO A 352 8.27 -3.16 5.48
N ALA A 353 7.92 -3.47 6.74
CA ALA A 353 8.34 -4.71 7.40
C ALA A 353 7.69 -5.94 6.74
N PHE A 354 6.42 -5.85 6.34
CA PHE A 354 5.72 -6.91 5.63
C PHE A 354 6.35 -7.21 4.27
N GLN A 355 6.81 -6.19 3.53
CA GLN A 355 7.52 -6.39 2.25
C GLN A 355 8.82 -7.20 2.41
N LEU A 356 9.48 -7.13 3.56
CA LEU A 356 10.69 -7.92 3.82
C LEU A 356 10.40 -9.42 3.95
N LEU A 357 9.16 -9.82 4.27
CA LEU A 357 8.77 -11.23 4.34
C LEU A 357 8.86 -11.94 2.97
N TYR A 358 8.91 -11.21 1.86
CA TYR A 358 9.12 -11.80 0.55
C TYR A 358 10.60 -12.08 0.23
N GLN A 359 11.56 -11.60 1.04
CA GLN A 359 13.00 -11.75 0.75
C GLN A 359 13.52 -13.19 0.70
N PRO A 360 13.03 -14.14 1.53
CA PRO A 360 13.48 -15.53 1.45
C PRO A 360 13.10 -16.23 0.15
N LEU A 361 12.10 -15.71 -0.57
CA LEU A 361 11.65 -16.30 -1.84
C LEU A 361 12.69 -16.12 -2.95
N PRO A 362 12.80 -17.08 -3.90
CA PRO A 362 13.62 -16.92 -5.10
C PRO A 362 13.22 -15.65 -5.87
N SER A 363 14.21 -14.95 -6.45
CA SER A 363 14.00 -13.67 -7.15
C SER A 363 12.95 -13.72 -8.26
N GLU A 364 12.95 -14.82 -9.03
CA GLU A 364 12.04 -15.04 -10.16
C GLU A 364 10.58 -15.27 -9.71
N GLN A 365 10.39 -15.81 -8.52
CA GLN A 365 9.09 -16.19 -7.97
C GLN A 365 8.48 -15.07 -7.10
N ARG A 366 9.30 -14.13 -6.64
CA ARG A 366 8.92 -13.11 -5.66
C ARG A 366 7.79 -12.21 -6.17
N LEU A 367 7.93 -11.61 -7.36
CA LEU A 367 6.93 -10.70 -7.92
C LEU A 367 5.59 -11.37 -8.26
N PRO A 368 5.56 -12.52 -8.96
CA PRO A 368 4.30 -13.24 -9.24
C PRO A 368 3.57 -13.63 -7.95
N PHE A 369 4.32 -14.09 -6.96
CA PHE A 369 3.76 -14.47 -5.67
C PHE A 369 3.23 -13.26 -4.88
N GLN A 370 3.99 -12.17 -4.81
CA GLN A 370 3.57 -10.93 -4.17
C GLN A 370 2.26 -10.41 -4.76
N ASN A 371 2.13 -10.40 -6.09
CA ASN A 371 0.91 -9.97 -6.78
C ASN A 371 -0.31 -10.83 -6.41
N GLN A 372 -0.14 -12.15 -6.25
CA GLN A 372 -1.22 -13.02 -5.83
C GLN A 372 -1.62 -12.82 -4.37
N ILE A 373 -0.64 -12.68 -3.47
CA ILE A 373 -0.87 -12.43 -2.04
C ILE A 373 -1.50 -11.05 -1.81
N GLU A 374 -1.04 -10.04 -2.50
CA GLU A 374 -1.61 -8.69 -2.34
C GLU A 374 -2.99 -8.53 -2.99
N GLY A 375 -3.33 -9.36 -3.99
CA GLY A 375 -4.62 -9.33 -4.63
C GLY A 375 -5.69 -10.13 -3.87
N ILE A 376 -5.55 -11.46 -3.83
CA ILE A 376 -6.58 -12.38 -3.32
C ILE A 376 -6.85 -12.20 -1.82
N PRO A 377 -5.87 -12.25 -0.91
CA PRO A 377 -6.11 -12.07 0.52
C PRO A 377 -6.71 -10.71 0.87
N LYS A 378 -6.27 -9.64 0.22
CA LYS A 378 -6.82 -8.30 0.47
C LYS A 378 -8.29 -8.20 0.06
N ALA A 379 -8.66 -8.75 -1.10
CA ALA A 379 -10.05 -8.81 -1.54
C ALA A 379 -10.92 -9.66 -0.60
N LEU A 380 -10.45 -10.87 -0.24
CA LEU A 380 -11.11 -11.75 0.71
C LEU A 380 -11.24 -11.06 2.09
N GLY A 381 -10.18 -10.41 2.57
CA GLY A 381 -10.20 -9.66 3.83
C GLY A 381 -11.27 -8.59 3.84
N THR A 382 -11.47 -7.88 2.74
CA THR A 382 -12.52 -6.85 2.63
C THR A 382 -13.93 -7.46 2.74
N VAL A 383 -14.19 -8.55 2.03
CA VAL A 383 -15.50 -9.24 2.06
C VAL A 383 -15.76 -9.88 3.43
N ILE A 384 -14.77 -10.58 3.99
CA ILE A 384 -14.87 -11.24 5.31
C ILE A 384 -15.14 -10.19 6.39
N THR A 385 -14.38 -9.09 6.40
CA THR A 385 -14.57 -8.02 7.38
C THR A 385 -15.96 -7.39 7.27
N GLY A 386 -16.41 -7.10 6.04
CA GLY A 386 -17.76 -6.59 5.81
C GLY A 386 -18.84 -7.55 6.30
N GLY A 387 -18.67 -8.87 6.05
CA GLY A 387 -19.58 -9.91 6.52
C GLY A 387 -19.63 -10.02 8.05
N ILE A 388 -18.47 -10.00 8.72
CA ILE A 388 -18.39 -10.02 10.20
C ILE A 388 -19.04 -8.76 10.79
N LEU A 389 -18.73 -7.58 10.27
CA LEU A 389 -19.33 -6.33 10.74
C LEU A 389 -20.85 -6.32 10.53
N LEU A 390 -21.33 -6.85 9.40
CA LEU A 390 -22.75 -6.99 9.13
C LEU A 390 -23.41 -7.96 10.13
N ALA A 391 -22.82 -9.13 10.37
CA ALA A 391 -23.32 -10.09 11.33
C ALA A 391 -23.40 -9.50 12.74
N LEU A 392 -22.34 -8.81 13.20
CA LEU A 392 -22.34 -8.10 14.48
C LEU A 392 -23.42 -7.01 14.54
N SER A 393 -23.60 -6.26 13.45
CA SER A 393 -24.63 -5.19 13.34
C SER A 393 -26.05 -5.73 13.35
N SER A 394 -26.25 -7.01 13.03
CA SER A 394 -27.58 -7.65 13.01
C SER A 394 -28.04 -8.11 14.41
N VAL A 395 -27.14 -8.09 15.41
CA VAL A 395 -27.47 -8.49 16.78
C VAL A 395 -27.96 -7.27 17.57
N PRO A 396 -29.25 -7.24 18.01
CA PRO A 396 -29.88 -6.03 18.53
C PRO A 396 -29.24 -5.43 19.79
N PHE A 397 -28.58 -6.27 20.61
CA PHE A 397 -27.95 -5.83 21.88
C PHE A 397 -26.48 -5.41 21.70
N PHE A 398 -25.89 -5.57 20.51
CA PHE A 398 -24.54 -5.14 20.26
C PHE A 398 -24.48 -3.66 19.94
N ASN A 399 -23.81 -2.90 20.81
CA ASN A 399 -23.46 -1.50 20.59
C ASN A 399 -21.99 -1.39 20.13
N LEU A 400 -21.53 -0.19 19.80
CA LEU A 400 -20.17 0.04 19.29
C LEU A 400 -19.06 -0.38 20.25
N VAL A 401 -19.34 -0.42 21.57
CA VAL A 401 -18.38 -0.90 22.58
C VAL A 401 -18.18 -2.42 22.47
N HIS A 402 -19.24 -3.18 22.20
CA HIS A 402 -19.13 -4.62 21.98
C HIS A 402 -18.34 -4.96 20.72
N PHE A 403 -18.49 -4.13 19.66
CA PHE A 403 -17.66 -4.27 18.47
C PHE A 403 -16.17 -4.06 18.80
N ASP A 404 -15.86 -3.08 19.65
CA ASP A 404 -14.48 -2.80 20.04
C ASP A 404 -13.89 -3.96 20.86
N TYR A 405 -14.65 -4.57 21.78
CA TYR A 405 -14.22 -5.78 22.50
C TYR A 405 -13.98 -6.97 21.55
N PHE A 406 -14.86 -7.18 20.57
CA PHE A 406 -14.64 -8.20 19.55
C PHE A 406 -13.35 -7.92 18.77
N PHE A 407 -13.08 -6.66 18.48
CA PHE A 407 -11.87 -6.26 17.77
C PHE A 407 -10.61 -6.57 18.58
N ILE A 408 -10.60 -6.34 19.89
CA ILE A 408 -9.49 -6.72 20.80
C ILE A 408 -9.19 -8.22 20.69
N LEU A 409 -10.21 -9.06 20.63
CA LEU A 409 -10.04 -10.51 20.47
C LEU A 409 -9.34 -10.84 19.14
N VAL A 410 -9.73 -10.21 18.05
CA VAL A 410 -9.07 -10.41 16.75
C VAL A 410 -7.64 -9.88 16.76
N LEU A 411 -7.37 -8.75 17.41
CA LEU A 411 -6.02 -8.19 17.54
C LEU A 411 -5.09 -9.11 18.34
N THR A 412 -5.59 -9.79 19.38
CA THR A 412 -4.80 -10.78 20.12
C THR A 412 -4.43 -11.98 19.24
N ALA A 413 -5.39 -12.47 18.43
CA ALA A 413 -5.11 -13.50 17.44
C ALA A 413 -4.07 -13.01 16.39
N TRP A 414 -4.14 -11.75 15.97
CA TRP A 414 -3.16 -11.16 15.06
C TRP A 414 -1.75 -11.15 15.65
N ILE A 415 -1.58 -10.77 16.91
CA ILE A 415 -0.27 -10.83 17.60
C ILE A 415 0.28 -12.25 17.57
N TRP A 416 -0.54 -13.25 17.89
CA TRP A 416 -0.12 -14.65 17.87
C TRP A 416 0.33 -15.10 16.46
N ILE A 417 -0.44 -14.74 15.42
CA ILE A 417 -0.09 -15.03 14.02
C ILE A 417 1.22 -14.33 13.64
N ALA A 418 1.41 -13.06 14.03
CA ALA A 418 2.62 -12.31 13.73
C ALA A 418 3.88 -12.93 14.39
N ILE A 419 3.76 -13.44 15.61
CA ILE A 419 4.84 -14.16 16.29
C ILE A 419 5.19 -15.45 15.55
N LYS A 420 4.18 -16.25 15.17
CA LYS A 420 4.38 -17.47 14.37
C LYS A 420 4.96 -17.18 13.00
N MET A 421 4.46 -16.14 12.31
CA MET A 421 5.03 -15.71 11.03
C MET A 421 6.51 -15.39 11.14
N TYR A 422 6.93 -14.69 12.21
CA TYR A 422 8.33 -14.37 12.41
C TYR A 422 9.18 -15.63 12.67
N GLN A 423 8.65 -16.65 13.37
CA GLN A 423 9.34 -17.93 13.55
C GLN A 423 9.55 -18.63 12.21
N GLU A 424 8.51 -18.72 11.36
CA GLU A 424 8.59 -19.31 10.03
C GLU A 424 9.55 -18.52 9.11
N TYR A 425 9.54 -17.19 9.17
CA TYR A 425 10.48 -16.35 8.44
C TYR A 425 11.93 -16.68 8.81
N ARG A 426 12.22 -16.83 10.12
CA ARG A 426 13.57 -17.23 10.58
C ARG A 426 13.96 -18.63 10.08
N ASN A 427 13.03 -19.57 10.09
CA ASN A 427 13.29 -20.94 9.61
C ASN A 427 13.62 -20.93 8.11
N GLN A 428 12.86 -20.16 7.31
CA GLN A 428 13.13 -20.02 5.87
C GLN A 428 14.49 -19.38 5.58
N ILE A 429 14.88 -18.34 6.34
CA ILE A 429 16.20 -17.74 6.18
C ILE A 429 17.31 -18.71 6.57
N LYS A 430 17.16 -19.45 7.68
CA LYS A 430 18.14 -20.44 8.10
C LYS A 430 18.33 -21.54 7.06
N SER A 431 17.23 -22.09 6.53
CA SER A 431 17.28 -23.07 5.44
C SER A 431 18.05 -22.51 4.24
N LYS A 432 17.65 -21.33 3.77
CA LYS A 432 18.29 -20.70 2.61
C LYS A 432 19.80 -20.44 2.82
N LEU A 433 20.20 -20.01 4.02
CA LEU A 433 21.62 -19.83 4.35
C LEU A 433 22.38 -21.16 4.42
N SER A 434 21.73 -22.24 4.89
CA SER A 434 22.29 -23.58 4.87
C SER A 434 22.50 -24.07 3.45
N ASP A 435 21.49 -23.90 2.58
CA ASP A 435 21.56 -24.29 1.17
C ASP A 435 22.67 -23.51 0.43
N MET A 436 22.77 -22.20 0.65
CA MET A 436 23.84 -21.36 0.10
C MET A 436 25.24 -21.77 0.58
N LYS A 437 25.37 -22.14 1.87
CA LYS A 437 26.65 -22.63 2.40
C LYS A 437 27.03 -23.97 1.77
N GLN A 438 26.04 -24.84 1.56
CA GLN A 438 26.26 -26.14 0.94
C GLN A 438 26.63 -26.01 -0.54
N GLU A 439 25.98 -25.11 -1.27
CA GLU A 439 26.35 -24.76 -2.65
C GLU A 439 27.75 -24.14 -2.73
N ALA A 440 28.06 -23.19 -1.85
CA ALA A 440 29.38 -22.56 -1.79
C ALA A 440 30.47 -23.59 -1.49
N LYS A 441 30.21 -24.54 -0.57
CA LYS A 441 31.11 -25.63 -0.28
C LYS A 441 31.33 -26.58 -1.47
N ALA A 442 30.25 -26.95 -2.14
CA ALA A 442 30.33 -27.80 -3.35
C ALA A 442 31.10 -27.13 -4.49
N VAL A 443 30.92 -25.80 -4.67
CA VAL A 443 31.71 -25.00 -5.62
C VAL A 443 33.17 -24.95 -5.20
N ALA A 444 33.48 -24.73 -3.92
CA ALA A 444 34.85 -24.72 -3.39
C ALA A 444 35.51 -26.08 -3.59
N ASP A 445 34.82 -27.17 -3.22
CA ASP A 445 35.30 -28.55 -3.37
C ASP A 445 35.63 -28.93 -4.84
N PHE A 446 34.93 -28.27 -5.79
CA PHE A 446 35.17 -28.45 -7.23
C PHE A 446 36.32 -27.56 -7.75
N VAL A 447 36.33 -26.29 -7.33
CA VAL A 447 37.22 -25.25 -7.87
C VAL A 447 38.63 -25.33 -7.23
N VAL A 448 38.73 -25.67 -5.94
CA VAL A 448 40.03 -25.74 -5.20
C VAL A 448 41.01 -26.70 -5.86
N PRO A 449 40.68 -27.98 -6.15
CA PRO A 449 41.61 -28.89 -6.80
C PRO A 449 42.04 -28.41 -8.21
N PHE A 450 41.15 -27.71 -8.91
CA PHE A 450 41.48 -27.16 -10.22
C PHE A 450 42.44 -25.97 -10.12
N ILE A 451 42.29 -25.10 -9.12
CA ILE A 451 43.21 -23.99 -8.86
C ILE A 451 44.54 -24.51 -8.36
N GLU A 452 44.57 -25.46 -7.43
CA GLU A 452 45.78 -26.09 -6.92
C GLU A 452 46.63 -26.72 -8.06
N LYS A 453 45.99 -27.48 -8.95
CA LYS A 453 46.63 -28.03 -10.13
C LYS A 453 47.19 -26.96 -11.06
N ARG A 454 46.43 -25.89 -11.30
CA ARG A 454 46.88 -24.77 -12.12
C ARG A 454 47.99 -23.93 -11.47
N LEU A 455 47.97 -23.77 -10.13
CA LEU A 455 49.04 -23.11 -9.39
C LEU A 455 50.38 -23.86 -9.53
N SER A 456 50.36 -25.21 -9.48
CA SER A 456 51.56 -26.01 -9.66
C SER A 456 52.14 -25.98 -11.08
N GLU A 457 51.35 -25.64 -12.08
CA GLU A 457 51.71 -25.54 -13.49
C GLU A 457 51.90 -24.09 -13.99
N SER A 458 51.72 -23.06 -13.13
CA SER A 458 51.61 -21.64 -13.53
C SER A 458 52.94 -20.93 -13.66
N THR A 459 52.98 -19.94 -14.57
CA THR A 459 54.13 -19.01 -14.66
C THR A 459 54.06 -17.96 -13.53
N PRO A 460 55.19 -17.31 -13.16
CA PRO A 460 55.23 -16.33 -12.04
C PRO A 460 54.22 -15.17 -12.16
N GLN A 461 53.78 -14.82 -13.39
CA GLN A 461 52.81 -13.77 -13.60
C GLN A 461 51.35 -14.26 -13.43
N GLU A 462 51.08 -15.52 -13.75
CA GLU A 462 49.76 -16.13 -13.55
C GLU A 462 49.56 -16.58 -12.12
N PHE A 463 50.63 -16.92 -11.40
CA PHE A 463 50.60 -17.36 -10.02
C PHE A 463 49.91 -16.35 -9.10
N ASN A 464 50.25 -15.06 -9.19
CA ASN A 464 49.64 -14.03 -8.34
C ASN A 464 48.15 -13.88 -8.58
N ARG A 465 47.66 -14.00 -9.82
CA ARG A 465 46.22 -13.96 -10.14
C ARG A 465 45.47 -15.17 -9.63
N LEU A 466 46.06 -16.35 -9.75
CA LEU A 466 45.47 -17.60 -9.25
C LEU A 466 45.48 -17.64 -7.73
N TYR A 467 46.52 -17.12 -7.11
CA TYR A 467 46.66 -17.02 -5.66
C TYR A 467 45.59 -16.09 -5.05
N ASP A 468 45.33 -14.89 -5.64
CA ASP A 468 44.27 -13.99 -5.24
C ASP A 468 42.85 -14.63 -5.37
N LEU A 469 42.65 -15.47 -6.37
CA LEU A 469 41.42 -16.24 -6.55
C LEU A 469 41.27 -17.32 -5.47
N PHE A 470 42.32 -18.04 -5.18
CA PHE A 470 42.36 -19.08 -4.14
C PHE A 470 42.08 -18.49 -2.74
N GLU A 471 42.67 -17.36 -2.42
CA GLU A 471 42.43 -16.62 -1.17
C GLU A 471 40.96 -16.21 -0.99
N ARG A 472 40.29 -15.84 -2.07
CA ARG A 472 38.85 -15.48 -2.05
C ARG A 472 37.94 -16.68 -1.86
N VAL A 473 38.32 -17.87 -2.31
CA VAL A 473 37.50 -19.09 -2.27
C VAL A 473 37.69 -19.85 -0.95
N GLU A 474 38.93 -19.96 -0.44
CA GLU A 474 39.21 -20.63 0.85
C GLU A 474 40.28 -19.92 1.66
N PRO A 475 39.94 -18.87 2.42
CA PRO A 475 40.89 -18.11 3.22
C PRO A 475 41.58 -18.91 4.35
N VAL A 476 41.02 -20.07 4.73
CA VAL A 476 41.54 -20.89 5.88
C VAL A 476 42.57 -21.92 5.46
N LYS A 477 42.73 -22.26 4.16
CA LYS A 477 43.65 -23.27 3.69
C LYS A 477 44.98 -22.71 3.14
N ILE A 478 45.20 -21.41 3.21
CA ILE A 478 46.42 -20.75 2.67
C ILE A 478 47.68 -21.24 3.35
N GLU A 479 47.63 -21.48 4.68
CA GLU A 479 48.79 -21.93 5.46
C GLU A 479 49.28 -23.36 5.10
N SER A 480 48.46 -24.19 4.47
CA SER A 480 48.81 -25.56 4.08
C SER A 480 49.26 -25.69 2.63
N ALA A 481 49.09 -24.65 1.80
CA ALA A 481 49.44 -24.64 0.36
C ALA A 481 50.77 -23.85 0.08
N LEU A 482 51.33 -23.16 1.08
CA LEU A 482 52.66 -22.56 1.12
C LEU A 482 53.65 -23.51 1.79
#